data_37e47f6123b0261d544fbaefdbf76d03
#
_entry.id   37e47f6123b0261d544fbaefdbf76d03
#
_cell.length_a   1.000
_cell.length_b   1.000
_cell.length_c   1.000
_cell.angle_alpha   90.00
_cell.angle_beta   90.00
_cell.angle_gamma   90.00
#
_symmetry.space_group_name_H-M   'P 1'
#
loop_
_entity.id
_entity.type
_entity.pdbx_description
1 polymer ?
#
loop_
_entity_poly.entity_id
_entity_poly.type
_entity_poly.pdbx_seq_one_letter_code
_entity_poly.pdbx_strand_id
1 'polypeptide(L)'
;STSRRQRQMCIRDRNKIPYKEYTYECDEFVDALKVADTLGQPYELLYKTLVTIGNSRNYFVFVIPIAEELDMKKAAKSVGEKSVSMIHVKDINQVTGYIRGGCTAIGMKKQYVTRIDESAQKLEKMIVSGGRLGVQIELKPEDLKKASRGEFADIIFKQPE
;
A
#
# COMPACT_ATOMS: atom_id res chain seq x y z
N SER A 1 -8.88 6.90 18.76
CA SER A 1 -8.41 6.38 17.47
C SER A 1 -9.55 5.90 16.62
N THR A 2 -9.46 6.11 15.33
CA THR A 2 -10.47 5.65 14.39
C THR A 2 -10.45 4.13 14.30
N SER A 3 -11.60 3.48 14.49
CA SER A 3 -11.68 2.03 14.38
C SER A 3 -11.38 1.57 12.95
N ARG A 4 -10.94 0.33 12.79
CA ARG A 4 -10.67 -0.28 11.49
C ARG A 4 -11.91 -0.24 10.60
N ARG A 5 -13.08 -0.49 11.18
CA ARG A 5 -14.35 -0.47 10.47
C ARG A 5 -14.68 0.94 9.95
N GLN A 6 -14.44 1.95 10.77
CA GLN A 6 -14.65 3.34 10.37
C GLN A 6 -13.71 3.76 9.25
N ARG A 7 -12.45 3.28 9.25
CA ARG A 7 -11.51 3.57 8.15
C ARG A 7 -11.97 2.99 6.84
N GLN A 8 -12.48 1.76 6.83
CA GLN A 8 -13.02 1.14 5.62
C GLN A 8 -14.24 1.87 5.10
N MET A 9 -15.14 2.29 5.98
CA MET A 9 -16.29 3.09 5.61
C MET A 9 -15.86 4.42 4.99
N CYS A 10 -14.81 5.07 5.54
CA CYS A 10 -14.27 6.31 4.99
C CYS A 10 -13.75 6.14 3.55
N ILE A 11 -13.16 4.99 3.23
CA ILE A 11 -12.70 4.70 1.86
C ILE A 11 -13.88 4.78 0.89
N ARG A 12 -14.97 4.10 1.22
CA ARG A 12 -16.15 4.03 0.37
C ARG A 12 -16.89 5.36 0.30
N ASP A 13 -17.17 5.98 1.46
CA ASP A 13 -17.97 7.20 1.55
C ASP A 13 -17.25 8.42 1.00
N ARG A 14 -15.96 8.55 1.29
CA ARG A 14 -15.16 9.72 0.90
C ARG A 14 -14.93 9.82 -0.61
N ASN A 15 -14.70 8.70 -1.26
CA ASN A 15 -14.31 8.67 -2.66
C ASN A 15 -15.35 8.00 -3.57
N LYS A 16 -16.37 7.37 -2.99
CA LYS A 16 -17.41 6.61 -3.71
C LYS A 16 -16.81 5.62 -4.70
N ILE A 17 -15.72 4.98 -4.30
CA ILE A 17 -14.97 4.09 -5.15
C ILE A 17 -15.55 2.68 -5.07
N PRO A 18 -15.88 2.06 -6.21
CA PRO A 18 -16.29 0.66 -6.21
C PRO A 18 -15.10 -0.24 -5.91
N TYR A 19 -15.28 -1.18 -5.01
CA TYR A 19 -14.25 -2.18 -4.71
C TYR A 19 -14.91 -3.50 -4.30
N LYS A 20 -14.15 -4.58 -4.46
CA LYS A 20 -14.56 -5.91 -4.00
C LYS A 20 -13.73 -6.26 -2.79
N GLU A 21 -14.37 -6.75 -1.74
CA GLU A 21 -13.70 -7.13 -0.51
C GLU A 21 -13.52 -8.64 -0.44
N TYR A 22 -12.33 -9.08 -0.06
CA TYR A 22 -12.01 -10.47 0.24
C TYR A 22 -11.63 -10.58 1.70
N THR A 23 -12.12 -11.61 2.38
CA THR A 23 -11.79 -11.89 3.78
C THR A 23 -11.17 -13.27 3.90
N TYR A 24 -10.25 -13.41 4.87
CA TYR A 24 -9.62 -14.68 5.20
C TYR A 24 -9.24 -14.67 6.67
N GLU A 25 -9.15 -15.86 7.28
CA GLU A 25 -8.78 -15.96 8.69
C GLU A 25 -7.32 -15.57 8.88
N CYS A 26 -7.05 -14.62 9.77
CA CYS A 26 -5.72 -14.15 10.05
C CYS A 26 -5.69 -13.46 11.40
N ASP A 27 -5.03 -14.10 12.40
CA ASP A 27 -4.93 -13.56 13.75
C ASP A 27 -3.65 -12.76 13.96
N GLU A 28 -2.63 -13.04 13.17
CA GLU A 28 -1.34 -12.42 13.29
C GLU A 28 -0.75 -12.11 11.91
N PHE A 29 0.33 -11.34 11.86
CA PHE A 29 1.00 -11.02 10.62
C PHE A 29 1.42 -12.27 9.86
N VAL A 30 1.03 -12.34 8.59
CA VAL A 30 1.45 -13.37 7.65
C VAL A 30 1.97 -12.66 6.40
N ASP A 31 3.09 -13.14 5.87
CA ASP A 31 3.70 -12.59 4.67
C ASP A 31 2.71 -12.59 3.50
N ALA A 32 2.71 -11.49 2.71
CA ALA A 32 1.77 -11.32 1.60
C ALA A 32 1.88 -12.42 0.54
N LEU A 33 3.08 -12.90 0.25
CA LEU A 33 3.28 -14.01 -0.70
C LEU A 33 2.60 -15.28 -0.22
N LYS A 34 2.69 -15.55 1.09
CA LYS A 34 2.08 -16.73 1.69
C LYS A 34 0.56 -16.63 1.68
N VAL A 35 0.01 -15.44 1.91
CA VAL A 35 -1.44 -15.20 1.81
C VAL A 35 -1.90 -15.43 0.38
N ALA A 36 -1.18 -14.90 -0.60
CA ALA A 36 -1.50 -15.08 -2.01
C ALA A 36 -1.50 -16.56 -2.40
N ASP A 37 -0.51 -17.33 -1.95
CA ASP A 37 -0.44 -18.77 -2.21
C ASP A 37 -1.65 -19.51 -1.62
N THR A 38 -1.99 -19.19 -0.38
CA THR A 38 -3.13 -19.81 0.31
C THR A 38 -4.44 -19.54 -0.40
N LEU A 39 -4.62 -18.32 -0.91
CA LEU A 39 -5.85 -17.91 -1.59
C LEU A 39 -5.86 -18.21 -3.10
N GLY A 40 -4.74 -18.71 -3.63
CA GLY A 40 -4.61 -18.97 -5.06
C GLY A 40 -4.62 -17.71 -5.93
N GLN A 41 -4.16 -16.59 -5.38
CA GLN A 41 -4.15 -15.31 -6.09
C GLN A 41 -2.87 -15.14 -6.90
N PRO A 42 -2.96 -14.63 -8.15
CA PRO A 42 -1.75 -14.32 -8.93
C PRO A 42 -0.99 -13.15 -8.33
N TYR A 43 0.32 -13.32 -8.14
CA TYR A 43 1.17 -12.33 -7.47
C TYR A 43 1.15 -10.96 -8.15
N GLU A 44 1.06 -10.94 -9.47
CA GLU A 44 1.10 -9.69 -10.25
C GLU A 44 -0.07 -8.75 -9.99
N LEU A 45 -1.15 -9.23 -9.38
CA LEU A 45 -2.30 -8.40 -9.02
C LEU A 45 -2.18 -7.80 -7.62
N LEU A 46 -1.31 -8.37 -6.78
CA LEU A 46 -1.23 -8.01 -5.38
C LEU A 46 -0.12 -6.99 -5.13
N TYR A 47 -0.46 -5.94 -4.40
CA TYR A 47 0.44 -4.84 -4.06
C TYR A 47 0.49 -4.68 -2.55
N LYS A 48 1.67 -4.30 -2.05
CA LYS A 48 1.88 -4.01 -0.62
C LYS A 48 2.15 -2.52 -0.45
N THR A 49 1.78 -2.01 0.71
CA THR A 49 1.97 -0.60 1.06
C THR A 49 3.13 -0.48 2.04
N LEU A 50 4.12 0.31 1.67
CA LEU A 50 5.33 0.53 2.45
C LEU A 50 5.38 1.98 2.91
N VAL A 51 5.79 2.19 4.16
CA VAL A 51 5.92 3.53 4.73
C VAL A 51 7.39 3.83 4.98
N THR A 52 7.82 4.97 4.49
CA THR A 52 9.22 5.42 4.59
C THR A 52 9.30 6.78 5.26
N ILE A 53 10.49 7.10 5.72
CA ILE A 53 10.82 8.45 6.18
C ILE A 53 11.93 9.01 5.27
N GLY A 54 11.74 10.23 4.81
CA GLY A 54 12.72 10.91 3.98
C GLY A 54 13.79 11.63 4.78
N ASN A 55 14.82 12.09 4.08
CA ASN A 55 15.88 12.91 4.67
C ASN A 55 15.31 14.19 5.33
N SER A 56 14.21 14.71 4.79
CA SER A 56 13.49 15.86 5.34
C SER A 56 12.72 15.58 6.62
N ARG A 57 12.64 14.30 7.04
CA ARG A 57 11.85 13.80 8.16
C ARG A 57 10.35 13.73 7.88
N ASN A 58 9.95 13.95 6.64
CA ASN A 58 8.58 13.70 6.21
C ASN A 58 8.38 12.23 5.87
N TYR A 59 7.15 11.75 6.00
CA TYR A 59 6.81 10.36 5.66
C TYR A 59 6.28 10.29 4.23
N PHE A 60 6.62 9.17 3.56
CA PHE A 60 6.18 8.90 2.20
C PHE A 60 5.69 7.46 2.11
N VAL A 61 4.67 7.25 1.31
CA VAL A 61 4.01 5.94 1.15
C VAL A 61 4.25 5.43 -0.27
N PHE A 62 4.65 4.16 -0.37
CA PHE A 62 4.90 3.53 -1.67
C PHE A 62 4.11 2.23 -1.76
N VAL A 63 3.43 2.03 -2.88
CA VAL A 63 2.63 0.83 -3.16
C VAL A 63 3.31 0.09 -4.30
N ILE A 64 3.76 -1.13 -4.03
CA ILE A 64 4.53 -1.92 -5.00
C ILE A 64 4.04 -3.37 -5.05
N PRO A 65 4.32 -4.11 -6.15
CA PRO A 65 3.97 -5.52 -6.21
C PRO A 65 4.58 -6.30 -5.06
N ILE A 66 3.86 -7.27 -4.52
CA ILE A 66 4.30 -8.02 -3.33
C ILE A 66 5.60 -8.81 -3.55
N ALA A 67 5.86 -9.24 -4.78
CA ALA A 67 7.06 -10.01 -5.10
C ALA A 67 8.28 -9.12 -5.41
N GLU A 68 8.10 -7.81 -5.45
CA GLU A 68 9.16 -6.88 -5.81
C GLU A 68 9.69 -6.14 -4.59
N GLU A 69 10.85 -5.50 -4.77
CA GLU A 69 11.48 -4.69 -3.73
C GLU A 69 11.45 -3.21 -4.13
N LEU A 70 11.26 -2.34 -3.15
CA LEU A 70 11.34 -0.90 -3.35
C LEU A 70 12.79 -0.51 -3.67
N ASP A 71 12.98 0.18 -4.78
CA ASP A 71 14.27 0.79 -5.10
C ASP A 71 14.34 2.13 -4.36
N MET A 72 15.17 2.19 -3.31
CA MET A 72 15.23 3.36 -2.44
C MET A 72 15.66 4.64 -3.18
N LYS A 73 16.51 4.51 -4.18
CA LYS A 73 16.96 5.66 -4.98
C LYS A 73 15.83 6.18 -5.86
N LYS A 74 15.12 5.28 -6.53
CA LYS A 74 13.98 5.66 -7.37
C LYS A 74 12.87 6.24 -6.52
N ALA A 75 12.61 5.63 -5.35
CA ALA A 75 11.59 6.10 -4.42
C ALA A 75 11.90 7.53 -3.97
N ALA A 76 13.12 7.79 -3.53
CA ALA A 76 13.53 9.13 -3.11
C ALA A 76 13.37 10.14 -4.25
N LYS A 77 13.82 9.78 -5.44
CA LYS A 77 13.71 10.64 -6.62
C LYS A 77 12.24 10.98 -6.94
N SER A 78 11.36 10.00 -6.81
CA SER A 78 9.94 10.19 -7.13
C SER A 78 9.23 11.20 -6.23
N VAL A 79 9.79 11.46 -5.05
CA VAL A 79 9.20 12.40 -4.08
C VAL A 79 10.11 13.59 -3.80
N GLY A 80 11.20 13.76 -4.55
CA GLY A 80 12.10 14.90 -4.41
C GLY A 80 12.95 14.88 -3.15
N GLU A 81 13.23 13.70 -2.60
CA GLU A 81 14.08 13.52 -1.41
C GLU A 81 15.48 13.08 -1.79
N LYS A 82 16.46 13.43 -0.94
CA LYS A 82 17.83 12.93 -1.11
C LYS A 82 17.90 11.42 -0.84
N SER A 83 17.15 10.97 0.16
CA SER A 83 17.09 9.58 0.55
C SER A 83 15.79 9.28 1.27
N VAL A 84 15.38 8.03 1.23
CA VAL A 84 14.27 7.51 2.04
C VAL A 84 14.73 6.22 2.68
N SER A 85 14.15 5.89 3.83
CA SER A 85 14.40 4.62 4.50
C SER A 85 13.10 4.10 5.09
N MET A 86 13.00 2.79 5.25
CA MET A 86 11.81 2.19 5.86
C MET A 86 11.71 2.64 7.32
N ILE A 87 10.49 2.94 7.77
CA ILE A 87 10.27 3.18 9.19
C ILE A 87 10.33 1.87 9.96
N HIS A 88 10.54 1.94 11.27
CA HIS A 88 10.49 0.74 12.10
C HIS A 88 9.07 0.18 12.18
N VAL A 89 8.94 -1.14 12.21
CA VAL A 89 7.64 -1.81 12.31
C VAL A 89 6.85 -1.30 13.50
N LYS A 90 7.50 -1.05 14.62
CA LYS A 90 6.86 -0.52 15.85
C LYS A 90 6.20 0.85 15.65
N ASP A 91 6.65 1.62 14.66
CA ASP A 91 6.14 2.97 14.42
C ASP A 91 4.99 3.02 13.42
N ILE A 92 4.72 1.92 12.72
CA ILE A 92 3.69 1.89 11.66
C ILE A 92 2.33 2.36 12.17
N ASN A 93 1.89 1.86 13.32
CA ASN A 93 0.58 2.23 13.86
C ASN A 93 0.51 3.72 14.20
N GLN A 94 1.54 4.25 14.84
CA GLN A 94 1.59 5.67 15.22
C GLN A 94 1.53 6.58 13.99
N VAL A 95 2.24 6.21 12.92
CA VAL A 95 2.32 7.02 11.69
C VAL A 95 1.06 6.90 10.85
N THR A 96 0.55 5.68 10.66
CA THR A 96 -0.53 5.42 9.68
C THR A 96 -1.90 5.20 10.30
N GLY A 97 -1.94 4.73 11.54
CA GLY A 97 -3.17 4.28 12.19
C GLY A 97 -3.49 2.82 11.89
N TYR A 98 -2.70 2.15 11.08
CA TYR A 98 -2.86 0.73 10.75
C TYR A 98 -1.79 -0.11 11.43
N ILE A 99 -1.98 -1.43 11.43
CA ILE A 99 -0.97 -2.37 11.91
C ILE A 99 -0.26 -3.02 10.72
N ARG A 100 0.90 -3.61 10.96
CA ARG A 100 1.65 -4.33 9.93
C ARG A 100 0.76 -5.43 9.31
N GLY A 101 0.76 -5.50 7.98
CA GLY A 101 -0.07 -6.45 7.24
C GLY A 101 -1.48 -5.94 6.96
N GLY A 102 -1.92 -4.92 7.69
CA GLY A 102 -3.21 -4.26 7.45
C GLY A 102 -3.07 -2.86 6.88
N CYS A 103 -1.83 -2.40 6.67
CA CYS A 103 -1.57 -1.05 6.19
C CYS A 103 -2.03 -0.87 4.74
N THR A 104 -2.77 0.19 4.48
CA THR A 104 -3.19 0.57 3.13
C THR A 104 -2.96 2.06 2.94
N ALA A 105 -2.78 2.48 1.68
CA ALA A 105 -2.55 3.88 1.33
C ALA A 105 -3.80 4.75 1.50
N ILE A 106 -4.93 4.15 1.79
CA ILE A 106 -6.22 4.83 1.91
C ILE A 106 -6.58 5.00 3.39
N GLY A 107 -7.05 6.18 3.77
CA GLY A 107 -7.57 6.39 5.13
C GLY A 107 -6.54 6.41 6.24
N MET A 108 -5.30 6.76 5.95
CA MET A 108 -4.26 6.94 6.97
C MET A 108 -4.59 8.13 7.87
N LYS A 109 -3.97 8.17 9.06
CA LYS A 109 -4.16 9.27 10.02
C LYS A 109 -3.95 10.64 9.40
N LYS A 110 -2.96 10.73 8.50
CA LYS A 110 -2.66 11.95 7.74
C LYS A 110 -2.54 11.60 6.27
N GLN A 111 -2.72 12.59 5.42
CA GLN A 111 -2.49 12.43 4.00
C GLN A 111 -0.99 12.56 3.72
N TYR A 112 -0.34 11.43 3.47
CA TYR A 112 1.08 11.38 3.10
C TYR A 112 1.23 11.35 1.59
N VAL A 113 2.33 11.91 1.09
CA VAL A 113 2.66 11.81 -0.33
C VAL A 113 2.82 10.34 -0.69
N THR A 114 2.10 9.88 -1.71
CA THR A 114 2.01 8.47 -2.08
C THR A 114 2.43 8.27 -3.53
N ARG A 115 3.21 7.22 -3.77
CA ARG A 115 3.57 6.78 -5.13
C ARG A 115 3.18 5.33 -5.30
N ILE A 116 2.58 5.02 -6.44
CA ILE A 116 2.16 3.67 -6.80
C ILE A 116 3.06 3.24 -7.96
N ASP A 117 3.65 2.05 -7.87
CA ASP A 117 4.51 1.60 -8.96
C ASP A 117 3.75 1.59 -10.28
N GLU A 118 4.40 2.04 -11.33
CA GLU A 118 3.80 2.20 -12.66
C GLU A 118 3.29 0.88 -13.25
N SER A 119 3.80 -0.27 -12.78
CA SER A 119 3.31 -1.58 -13.22
C SER A 119 1.80 -1.74 -13.03
N ALA A 120 1.23 -1.05 -12.04
CA ALA A 120 -0.21 -1.11 -11.78
C ALA A 120 -1.04 -0.54 -12.93
N GLN A 121 -0.50 0.40 -13.71
CA GLN A 121 -1.22 1.03 -14.80
C GLN A 121 -1.64 0.04 -15.90
N LYS A 122 -0.96 -1.09 -15.99
CA LYS A 122 -1.23 -2.12 -17.00
C LYS A 122 -2.35 -3.07 -16.58
N LEU A 123 -2.79 -2.98 -15.33
CA LEU A 123 -3.78 -3.90 -14.77
C LEU A 123 -5.18 -3.33 -14.86
N GLU A 124 -6.17 -4.19 -15.08
CA GLU A 124 -7.57 -3.80 -14.95
C GLU A 124 -7.96 -3.65 -13.49
N LYS A 125 -7.40 -4.51 -12.63
CA LYS A 125 -7.67 -4.55 -11.20
C LYS A 125 -6.41 -4.91 -10.45
N MET A 126 -6.30 -4.38 -9.23
CA MET A 126 -5.22 -4.72 -8.32
C MET A 126 -5.81 -5.02 -6.94
N ILE A 127 -5.07 -5.73 -6.13
CA ILE A 127 -5.50 -6.15 -4.80
C ILE A 127 -4.53 -5.57 -3.76
N VAL A 128 -5.09 -4.91 -2.76
CA VAL A 128 -4.30 -4.31 -1.67
C VAL A 128 -4.93 -4.66 -0.33
N SER A 129 -4.21 -4.41 0.76
CA SER A 129 -4.77 -4.59 2.10
C SER A 129 -6.01 -3.71 2.27
N GLY A 130 -6.99 -4.24 2.98
CA GLY A 130 -8.25 -3.55 3.26
C GLY A 130 -8.28 -2.79 4.57
N GLY A 131 -7.13 -2.59 5.22
CA GLY A 131 -7.04 -1.81 6.44
C GLY A 131 -6.97 -2.62 7.73
N ARG A 132 -6.96 -3.93 7.63
CA ARG A 132 -6.77 -4.85 8.76
C ARG A 132 -6.29 -6.20 8.27
N LEU A 133 -5.73 -6.98 9.17
CA LEU A 133 -5.38 -8.38 8.87
C LEU A 133 -6.63 -9.13 8.46
N GLY A 134 -6.50 -9.99 7.46
CA GLY A 134 -7.60 -10.82 6.99
C GLY A 134 -8.56 -10.15 6.03
N VAL A 135 -8.26 -8.91 5.61
CA VAL A 135 -9.09 -8.18 4.65
C VAL A 135 -8.25 -7.63 3.50
N GLN A 136 -8.69 -7.91 2.29
CA GLN A 136 -8.11 -7.36 1.07
C GLN A 136 -9.21 -6.66 0.28
N ILE A 137 -8.85 -5.66 -0.50
CA ILE A 137 -9.76 -5.03 -1.45
C ILE A 137 -9.19 -5.11 -2.86
N GLU A 138 -10.05 -5.34 -3.81
CA GLU A 138 -9.75 -5.35 -5.23
C GLU A 138 -10.40 -4.13 -5.87
N LEU A 139 -9.61 -3.31 -6.54
CA LEU A 139 -10.09 -2.08 -7.14
C LEU A 139 -9.26 -1.75 -8.37
N LYS A 140 -9.74 -0.79 -9.16
CA LYS A 140 -8.98 -0.30 -10.31
C LYS A 140 -7.79 0.53 -9.85
N PRO A 141 -6.63 0.43 -10.52
CA PRO A 141 -5.46 1.24 -10.18
C PRO A 141 -5.74 2.75 -10.16
N GLU A 142 -6.53 3.25 -11.10
CA GLU A 142 -6.91 4.67 -11.12
C GLU A 142 -7.73 5.07 -9.89
N ASP A 143 -8.54 4.15 -9.36
CA ASP A 143 -9.33 4.40 -8.15
C ASP A 143 -8.41 4.44 -6.92
N LEU A 144 -7.40 3.59 -6.85
CA LEU A 144 -6.42 3.66 -5.77
C LEU A 144 -5.64 4.98 -5.84
N LYS A 145 -5.22 5.37 -7.04
CA LYS A 145 -4.55 6.65 -7.25
C LYS A 145 -5.40 7.80 -6.72
N LYS A 146 -6.67 7.81 -7.06
CA LYS A 146 -7.62 8.85 -6.64
C LYS A 146 -7.82 8.84 -5.14
N ALA A 147 -8.07 7.67 -4.55
CA ALA A 147 -8.35 7.52 -3.12
C ALA A 147 -7.14 7.87 -2.25
N SER A 148 -5.95 7.54 -2.69
CA SER A 148 -4.70 7.82 -1.97
C SER A 148 -4.12 9.18 -2.30
N ARG A 149 -4.65 9.86 -3.31
CA ARG A 149 -4.08 11.09 -3.90
C ARG A 149 -2.65 10.86 -4.36
N GLY A 150 -2.39 9.63 -4.85
CA GLY A 150 -1.07 9.22 -5.28
C GLY A 150 -0.79 9.52 -6.74
N GLU A 151 0.42 9.20 -7.13
CA GLU A 151 0.88 9.29 -8.51
C GLU A 151 1.59 7.99 -8.87
N PHE A 152 1.52 7.60 -10.14
CA PHE A 152 2.27 6.45 -10.62
C PHE A 152 3.73 6.87 -10.87
N ALA A 153 4.66 5.98 -10.54
CA ALA A 153 6.09 6.21 -10.74
C ALA A 153 6.83 4.88 -10.82
N ASP A 154 7.99 4.89 -11.47
CA ASP A 154 8.89 3.74 -11.47
C ASP A 154 9.67 3.73 -10.14
N ILE A 155 9.33 2.81 -9.25
CA ILE A 155 9.90 2.77 -7.90
C ILE A 155 10.38 1.40 -7.45
N ILE A 156 10.30 0.38 -8.29
CA ILE A 156 10.78 -0.96 -7.92
C ILE A 156 12.18 -1.22 -8.45
N PHE A 157 12.90 -2.05 -7.70
CA PHE A 157 14.21 -2.51 -8.12
C PHE A 157 14.06 -3.45 -9.31
N LYS A 158 14.83 -3.19 -10.36
CA LYS A 158 14.88 -4.04 -11.54
C LYS A 158 16.29 -4.54 -11.69
N GLN A 159 16.44 -5.87 -11.77
CA GLN A 159 17.76 -6.43 -11.98
C GLN A 159 18.25 -6.10 -13.39
N PRO A 160 19.54 -5.77 -13.55
CA PRO A 160 20.08 -5.56 -14.90
C PRO A 160 19.99 -6.87 -15.70
N GLU A 161 19.61 -6.74 -16.95
CA GLU A 161 19.58 -7.87 -17.87
C GLU A 161 20.99 -8.39 -18.18
#